data_55f2eb4c8611f11c16c33620278bf461
#
_entry.id   55f2eb4c8611f11c16c33620278bf461
#
_cell.length_a   1.000
_cell.length_b   1.000
_cell.length_c   1.000
_cell.angle_alpha   90.00
_cell.angle_beta   90.00
_cell.angle_gamma   90.00
#
_symmetry.space_group_name_H-M   'P 1'
#
loop_
_entity.id
_entity.type
_entity.pdbx_description
1 polymer ?
#
loop_
_entity_poly.entity_id
_entity_poly.type
_entity_poly.pdbx_seq_one_letter_code
_entity_poly.pdbx_strand_id
1 'polypeptide(L)'
;VVGADRIMVLDEGRLVETGSHTDLAGAGGVYSRLMANQQSEPGQDIIPDISNDAQVLAPTVSDSEPAPRAISARSTLGSTEAWSRLLGVAARWRAQLTLTLFLGVAYHIAIIGLGAASATLVAAVFRGDELTPYLVLLGVAAPLTAVFRWAENWSSHDFAYKILAEMRIDLYQKLEPLAPAYLVSRKSGDLTSLVGSDIESVENFFAHVITPAFVAILIPTAVIVVLAVVSWLLALVLAPFLVIAAAIPFVAQRQTEGLGWDMRTQLGDLNAYVVDGIQGIREVVAFDDGPERTAETDRRGWSYAALRVRFLKTQALHAALIESITAIGGLSVLTVGVWLIANGDMDTAQ
;
A
#
# COMPACT_ATOMS: atom_id res chain seq x y z
N VAL A 1 35.19 -26.23 -13.60
CA VAL A 1 36.05 -26.80 -12.54
C VAL A 1 36.99 -27.89 -13.12
N VAL A 2 36.51 -28.67 -14.09
CA VAL A 2 37.28 -29.79 -14.70
C VAL A 2 38.61 -29.36 -15.36
N GLY A 3 38.69 -28.13 -15.85
CA GLY A 3 39.90 -27.58 -16.50
C GLY A 3 40.82 -26.74 -15.57
N ALA A 4 40.61 -26.79 -14.27
CA ALA A 4 41.45 -26.05 -13.32
C ALA A 4 42.72 -26.87 -12.99
N ASP A 5 43.88 -26.20 -12.97
CA ASP A 5 45.17 -26.84 -12.63
C ASP A 5 45.19 -27.31 -11.16
N ARG A 6 44.44 -26.64 -10.31
CA ARG A 6 44.34 -26.94 -8.86
C ARG A 6 42.97 -26.61 -8.31
N ILE A 7 42.37 -27.56 -7.63
CA ILE A 7 41.09 -27.47 -6.95
C ILE A 7 41.33 -27.50 -5.45
N MET A 8 40.70 -26.57 -4.71
CA MET A 8 40.67 -26.55 -3.25
C MET A 8 39.25 -26.81 -2.77
N VAL A 9 39.07 -27.83 -1.94
CA VAL A 9 37.77 -28.20 -1.39
C VAL A 9 37.68 -27.70 0.04
N LEU A 10 36.66 -26.94 0.28
CA LEU A 10 36.35 -26.39 1.62
C LEU A 10 35.13 -27.14 2.19
N ASP A 11 35.23 -27.60 3.43
CA ASP A 11 34.13 -28.14 4.21
C ASP A 11 34.09 -27.44 5.57
N GLU A 12 32.92 -26.91 5.95
CA GLU A 12 32.70 -26.04 7.13
C GLU A 12 33.73 -24.90 7.27
N GLY A 13 34.15 -24.30 6.15
CA GLY A 13 35.12 -23.21 6.11
C GLY A 13 36.58 -23.63 6.28
N ARG A 14 36.88 -24.94 6.32
CA ARG A 14 38.26 -25.50 6.40
C ARG A 14 38.64 -26.16 5.09
N LEU A 15 39.90 -25.97 4.67
CA LEU A 15 40.46 -26.64 3.53
C LEU A 15 40.66 -28.13 3.87
N VAL A 16 39.88 -29.05 3.22
CA VAL A 16 39.90 -30.50 3.49
C VAL A 16 40.60 -31.28 2.41
N GLU A 17 40.55 -30.84 1.13
CA GLU A 17 41.20 -31.51 0.02
C GLU A 17 41.79 -30.49 -0.96
N THR A 18 42.91 -30.88 -1.61
CA THR A 18 43.52 -30.08 -2.68
C THR A 18 44.21 -30.98 -3.67
N GLY A 19 43.98 -30.74 -4.96
CA GLY A 19 44.56 -31.57 -6.05
C GLY A 19 44.00 -31.19 -7.40
N SER A 20 44.37 -31.94 -8.45
CA SER A 20 43.73 -31.83 -9.76
C SER A 20 42.35 -32.53 -9.76
N HIS A 21 41.55 -32.26 -10.80
CA HIS A 21 40.24 -32.91 -10.98
C HIS A 21 40.37 -34.45 -10.95
N THR A 22 41.34 -34.96 -11.66
CA THR A 22 41.58 -36.42 -11.76
C THR A 22 41.97 -37.06 -10.43
N ASP A 23 42.80 -36.37 -9.63
CA ASP A 23 43.24 -36.85 -8.32
C ASP A 23 42.09 -36.89 -7.33
N LEU A 24 41.31 -35.79 -7.29
CA LEU A 24 40.21 -35.63 -6.31
C LEU A 24 38.97 -36.46 -6.68
N ALA A 25 38.68 -36.65 -7.97
CA ALA A 25 37.57 -37.51 -8.42
C ALA A 25 37.78 -39.00 -8.04
N GLY A 26 39.04 -39.46 -8.04
CA GLY A 26 39.39 -40.83 -7.65
C GLY A 26 39.62 -41.04 -6.15
N ALA A 27 39.72 -39.99 -5.36
CA ALA A 27 40.12 -40.09 -3.95
C ALA A 27 39.00 -40.52 -2.98
N GLY A 28 37.74 -40.61 -3.43
CA GLY A 28 36.57 -40.97 -2.57
C GLY A 28 36.22 -39.99 -1.47
N GLY A 29 36.73 -38.77 -1.54
CA GLY A 29 36.54 -37.71 -0.56
C GLY A 29 35.30 -36.85 -0.77
N VAL A 30 35.29 -35.63 -0.22
CA VAL A 30 34.18 -34.66 -0.33
C VAL A 30 33.96 -34.27 -1.79
N TYR A 31 35.04 -34.04 -2.54
CA TYR A 31 34.96 -33.67 -3.95
C TYR A 31 34.33 -34.79 -4.82
N SER A 32 34.73 -36.02 -4.63
CA SER A 32 34.17 -37.16 -5.41
C SER A 32 32.68 -37.36 -5.10
N ARG A 33 32.24 -37.17 -3.86
CA ARG A 33 30.81 -37.22 -3.48
C ARG A 33 30.00 -36.09 -4.12
N LEU A 34 30.54 -34.87 -4.18
CA LEU A 34 29.91 -33.74 -4.86
C LEU A 34 29.77 -34.00 -6.37
N MET A 35 30.79 -34.56 -7.01
CA MET A 35 30.75 -34.93 -8.43
C MET A 35 29.76 -36.09 -8.72
N ALA A 36 29.69 -37.09 -7.86
CA ALA A 36 28.73 -38.19 -7.99
C ALA A 36 27.28 -37.70 -7.89
N ASN A 37 27.00 -36.74 -7.01
CA ASN A 37 25.67 -36.09 -6.90
C ASN A 37 25.32 -35.27 -8.13
N GLN A 38 26.27 -34.59 -8.77
CA GLN A 38 26.03 -33.85 -10.01
C GLN A 38 25.76 -34.78 -11.22
N GLN A 39 26.33 -35.97 -11.23
CA GLN A 39 26.08 -36.97 -12.28
C GLN A 39 24.75 -37.71 -12.10
N SER A 40 24.09 -37.59 -10.95
CA SER A 40 22.82 -38.25 -10.65
C SER A 40 21.58 -37.39 -10.99
N GLU A 41 21.77 -36.18 -11.48
CA GLU A 41 20.66 -35.38 -12.04
C GLU A 41 20.52 -35.67 -13.53
N PRO A 42 19.31 -36.07 -14.01
CA PRO A 42 19.07 -36.27 -15.44
C PRO A 42 18.81 -34.93 -16.11
N GLY A 43 19.86 -34.29 -16.55
CA GLY A 43 19.86 -33.03 -17.32
C GLY A 43 21.04 -33.06 -18.28
N GLN A 44 20.97 -33.96 -19.28
CA GLN A 44 21.94 -33.98 -20.37
C GLN A 44 21.81 -32.75 -21.22
N ASP A 45 22.79 -31.85 -21.16
CA ASP A 45 23.15 -31.01 -22.29
C ASP A 45 23.76 -31.87 -23.40
N ILE A 46 22.93 -32.50 -24.20
CA ILE A 46 23.33 -33.03 -25.51
C ILE A 46 23.32 -31.80 -26.42
N ILE A 47 24.51 -31.28 -26.73
CA ILE A 47 24.72 -30.44 -27.90
C ILE A 47 24.67 -31.38 -29.10
N PRO A 48 23.63 -31.39 -29.94
CA PRO A 48 23.65 -32.17 -31.16
C PRO A 48 24.63 -31.53 -32.13
N ASP A 49 25.52 -32.33 -32.68
CA ASP A 49 26.37 -32.00 -33.82
C ASP A 49 25.47 -31.53 -34.99
N ILE A 50 25.50 -30.22 -35.29
CA ILE A 50 24.75 -29.63 -36.41
C ILE A 50 25.58 -29.81 -37.69
N SER A 51 25.69 -31.03 -38.17
CA SER A 51 26.06 -31.29 -39.57
C SER A 51 25.21 -32.45 -40.11
N ASN A 52 24.31 -32.09 -41.02
CA ASN A 52 23.45 -32.94 -41.83
C ASN A 52 22.22 -33.55 -41.09
N ASP A 53 21.10 -32.81 -41.10
CA ASP A 53 19.86 -33.21 -41.76
C ASP A 53 18.80 -32.12 -41.58
N ALA A 54 18.59 -31.35 -42.62
CA ALA A 54 17.49 -30.41 -42.72
C ALA A 54 16.18 -31.20 -42.92
N GLN A 55 15.59 -31.69 -41.84
CA GLN A 55 14.17 -31.93 -41.75
C GLN A 55 13.68 -31.45 -40.38
N VAL A 56 13.33 -30.17 -40.37
CA VAL A 56 12.67 -29.51 -39.22
C VAL A 56 11.31 -30.13 -39.04
N LEU A 57 11.20 -31.10 -38.15
CA LEU A 57 9.95 -31.39 -37.47
C LEU A 57 9.72 -30.27 -36.47
N ALA A 58 8.84 -29.32 -36.83
CA ALA A 58 8.31 -28.38 -35.88
C ALA A 58 7.86 -29.13 -34.61
N PRO A 59 8.32 -28.74 -33.41
CA PRO A 59 7.77 -29.32 -32.20
C PRO A 59 6.29 -28.99 -32.20
N THR A 60 5.45 -30.02 -32.26
CA THR A 60 4.05 -29.91 -31.87
C THR A 60 4.06 -29.38 -30.44
N VAL A 61 3.70 -28.12 -30.29
CA VAL A 61 3.36 -27.54 -28.99
C VAL A 61 2.19 -28.34 -28.48
N SER A 62 2.47 -29.27 -27.60
CA SER A 62 1.45 -29.93 -26.81
C SER A 62 0.82 -28.85 -25.96
N ASP A 63 -0.46 -28.54 -26.26
CA ASP A 63 -1.34 -27.74 -25.41
C ASP A 63 -1.55 -28.46 -24.07
N SER A 64 -0.60 -28.40 -23.17
CA SER A 64 -0.80 -28.92 -21.82
C SER A 64 0.30 -28.45 -20.88
N GLU A 65 0.10 -27.33 -20.35
CA GLU A 65 0.13 -26.87 -18.98
C GLU A 65 0.02 -25.35 -19.04
N PRO A 66 -1.06 -24.78 -18.53
CA PRO A 66 -1.08 -23.33 -18.38
C PRO A 66 0.09 -22.96 -17.47
N ALA A 67 0.97 -22.10 -17.99
CA ALA A 67 2.04 -21.48 -17.18
C ALA A 67 1.46 -21.14 -15.80
N PRO A 68 2.19 -21.41 -14.71
CA PRO A 68 1.68 -21.13 -13.36
C PRO A 68 1.17 -19.69 -13.37
N ARG A 69 -0.13 -19.56 -13.24
CA ARG A 69 -0.78 -18.24 -13.24
C ARG A 69 -0.05 -17.41 -12.22
N ALA A 70 0.58 -16.33 -12.68
CA ALA A 70 1.02 -15.27 -11.77
C ALA A 70 -0.05 -15.07 -10.71
N ILE A 71 0.33 -14.77 -9.47
CA ILE A 71 -0.58 -14.57 -8.34
C ILE A 71 -1.43 -13.29 -8.57
N SER A 72 -1.92 -13.10 -9.77
CA SER A 72 -2.95 -12.13 -10.16
C SER A 72 -4.36 -12.71 -10.01
N ALA A 73 -4.51 -13.81 -9.26
CA ALA A 73 -5.83 -14.22 -8.85
C ALA A 73 -6.40 -13.06 -8.04
N ARG A 74 -7.43 -12.39 -8.60
CA ARG A 74 -8.33 -11.52 -7.82
C ARG A 74 -8.49 -12.21 -6.48
N SER A 75 -8.09 -11.52 -5.40
CA SER A 75 -8.22 -12.10 -4.07
C SER A 75 -9.65 -12.60 -3.94
N THR A 76 -9.83 -13.89 -3.79
CA THR A 76 -11.13 -14.52 -3.56
C THR A 76 -11.67 -14.17 -2.18
N LEU A 77 -10.87 -13.42 -1.39
CA LEU A 77 -11.25 -12.91 -0.09
C LEU A 77 -12.28 -11.78 -0.27
N GLY A 78 -13.45 -11.95 0.30
CA GLY A 78 -14.41 -10.87 0.43
C GLY A 78 -13.79 -9.70 1.22
N SER A 79 -14.25 -8.49 0.94
CA SER A 79 -13.73 -7.28 1.63
C SER A 79 -13.80 -7.41 3.16
N THR A 80 -14.87 -8.01 3.69
CA THR A 80 -15.05 -8.24 5.13
C THR A 80 -14.03 -9.21 5.72
N GLU A 81 -13.64 -10.25 4.98
CA GLU A 81 -12.63 -11.21 5.41
C GLU A 81 -11.23 -10.57 5.39
N ALA A 82 -10.91 -9.77 4.37
CA ALA A 82 -9.67 -9.01 4.32
C ALA A 82 -9.55 -8.05 5.51
N TRP A 83 -10.61 -7.30 5.82
CA TRP A 83 -10.66 -6.43 6.98
C TRP A 83 -10.46 -7.20 8.30
N SER A 84 -11.14 -8.32 8.50
CA SER A 84 -11.01 -9.11 9.73
C SER A 84 -9.60 -9.66 9.92
N ARG A 85 -8.92 -10.10 8.86
CA ARG A 85 -7.54 -10.57 8.91
C ARG A 85 -6.56 -9.45 9.25
N LEU A 86 -6.69 -8.28 8.60
CA LEU A 86 -5.84 -7.12 8.87
C LEU A 86 -6.01 -6.61 10.31
N LEU A 87 -7.26 -6.52 10.79
CA LEU A 87 -7.54 -6.15 12.18
C LEU A 87 -7.02 -7.22 13.16
N GLY A 88 -7.04 -8.49 12.79
CA GLY A 88 -6.45 -9.59 13.57
C GLY A 88 -4.93 -9.42 13.78
N VAL A 89 -4.21 -8.97 12.73
CA VAL A 89 -2.78 -8.63 12.85
C VAL A 89 -2.58 -7.44 13.79
N ALA A 90 -3.41 -6.39 13.65
CA ALA A 90 -3.37 -5.21 14.50
C ALA A 90 -3.67 -5.51 15.98
N ALA A 91 -4.41 -6.58 16.27
CA ALA A 91 -4.82 -6.92 17.64
C ALA A 91 -3.64 -7.18 18.60
N ARG A 92 -2.48 -7.59 18.09
CA ARG A 92 -1.25 -7.69 18.91
C ARG A 92 -0.76 -6.32 19.41
N TRP A 93 -1.02 -5.27 18.65
CA TRP A 93 -0.59 -3.90 18.88
C TRP A 93 -1.73 -3.00 19.37
N ARG A 94 -2.74 -3.61 20.03
CA ARG A 94 -3.97 -2.90 20.45
C ARG A 94 -3.70 -1.61 21.23
N ALA A 95 -2.70 -1.58 22.10
CA ALA A 95 -2.37 -0.37 22.88
C ALA A 95 -1.92 0.78 21.95
N GLN A 96 -1.12 0.48 20.94
CA GLN A 96 -0.61 1.47 19.99
C GLN A 96 -1.71 1.90 19.02
N LEU A 97 -2.54 0.96 18.56
CA LEU A 97 -3.73 1.26 17.76
C LEU A 97 -4.69 2.18 18.53
N THR A 98 -5.00 1.87 19.79
CA THR A 98 -5.88 2.73 20.61
C THR A 98 -5.27 4.11 20.87
N LEU A 99 -3.96 4.20 21.08
CA LEU A 99 -3.27 5.49 21.19
C LEU A 99 -3.40 6.32 19.90
N THR A 100 -3.17 5.71 18.74
CA THR A 100 -3.28 6.38 17.44
C THR A 100 -4.71 6.87 17.19
N LEU A 101 -5.71 6.03 17.47
CA LEU A 101 -7.13 6.41 17.36
C LEU A 101 -7.48 7.54 18.34
N PHE A 102 -7.00 7.48 19.57
CA PHE A 102 -7.20 8.55 20.55
C PHE A 102 -6.59 9.87 20.09
N LEU A 103 -5.35 9.85 19.60
CA LEU A 103 -4.67 11.04 19.07
C LEU A 103 -5.39 11.62 17.85
N GLY A 104 -5.91 10.76 16.97
CA GLY A 104 -6.73 11.17 15.83
C GLY A 104 -8.02 11.88 16.26
N VAL A 105 -8.71 11.35 17.26
CA VAL A 105 -9.90 11.99 17.84
C VAL A 105 -9.54 13.31 18.54
N ALA A 106 -8.48 13.31 19.35
CA ALA A 106 -7.99 14.50 20.05
C ALA A 106 -7.64 15.63 19.08
N TYR A 107 -6.98 15.30 17.96
CA TYR A 107 -6.71 16.27 16.90
C TYR A 107 -8.00 16.89 16.35
N HIS A 108 -9.03 16.08 16.04
CA HIS A 108 -10.29 16.58 15.48
C HIS A 108 -11.09 17.39 16.50
N ILE A 109 -11.10 17.00 17.77
CA ILE A 109 -11.68 17.80 18.85
C ILE A 109 -10.95 19.13 18.99
N ALA A 110 -9.61 19.13 18.93
CA ALA A 110 -8.82 20.35 19.04
C ALA A 110 -9.08 21.32 17.88
N ILE A 111 -9.19 20.83 16.64
CA ILE A 111 -9.47 21.69 15.48
C ILE A 111 -10.90 22.25 15.49
N ILE A 112 -11.89 21.46 15.93
CA ILE A 112 -13.28 21.92 16.14
C ILE A 112 -13.30 22.96 17.27
N GLY A 113 -12.61 22.69 18.38
CA GLY A 113 -12.47 23.62 19.50
C GLY A 113 -11.80 24.93 19.09
N LEU A 114 -10.79 24.89 18.23
CA LEU A 114 -10.14 26.08 17.67
C LEU A 114 -11.13 26.92 16.84
N GLY A 115 -11.97 26.28 16.03
CA GLY A 115 -13.04 26.93 15.29
C GLY A 115 -14.08 27.62 16.21
N ALA A 116 -14.52 26.88 17.25
CA ALA A 116 -15.45 27.40 18.25
C ALA A 116 -14.84 28.56 19.04
N ALA A 117 -13.58 28.48 19.46
CA ALA A 117 -12.86 29.54 20.14
C ALA A 117 -12.71 30.79 19.25
N SER A 118 -12.51 30.60 17.95
CA SER A 118 -12.48 31.73 16.98
C SER A 118 -13.83 32.40 16.85
N ALA A 119 -14.91 31.63 16.80
CA ALA A 119 -16.27 32.20 16.76
C ALA A 119 -16.63 32.94 18.07
N THR A 120 -16.24 32.37 19.23
CA THR A 120 -16.47 33.06 20.51
C THR A 120 -15.68 34.35 20.67
N LEU A 121 -14.42 34.41 20.13
CA LEU A 121 -13.66 35.67 20.08
C LEU A 121 -14.38 36.73 19.24
N VAL A 122 -14.88 36.38 18.06
CA VAL A 122 -15.64 37.32 17.22
C VAL A 122 -16.87 37.81 17.96
N ALA A 123 -17.63 36.93 18.61
CA ALA A 123 -18.78 37.31 19.40
C ALA A 123 -18.43 38.25 20.59
N ALA A 124 -17.29 37.99 21.25
CA ALA A 124 -16.78 38.83 22.34
C ALA A 124 -16.44 40.26 21.88
N VAL A 125 -15.87 40.42 20.66
CA VAL A 125 -15.62 41.72 20.06
C VAL A 125 -16.94 42.51 19.89
N PHE A 126 -17.99 41.88 19.38
CA PHE A 126 -19.30 42.53 19.20
C PHE A 126 -19.99 42.87 20.52
N ARG A 127 -19.75 42.08 21.58
CA ARG A 127 -20.29 42.34 22.93
C ARG A 127 -19.50 43.40 23.71
N GLY A 128 -18.28 43.74 23.26
CA GLY A 128 -17.35 44.59 23.99
C GLY A 128 -16.71 43.92 25.21
N ASP A 129 -16.63 42.57 25.19
CA ASP A 129 -16.03 41.81 26.28
C ASP A 129 -14.48 41.96 26.28
N GLU A 130 -13.85 41.62 27.42
CA GLU A 130 -12.39 41.54 27.48
C GLU A 130 -11.88 40.44 26.57
N LEU A 131 -10.95 40.74 25.63
CA LEU A 131 -10.51 39.83 24.60
C LEU A 131 -9.36 38.92 25.06
N THR A 132 -8.65 39.29 26.16
CA THR A 132 -7.46 38.57 26.64
C THR A 132 -7.68 37.06 26.84
N PRO A 133 -8.78 36.58 27.50
CA PRO A 133 -8.98 35.15 27.71
C PRO A 133 -9.17 34.38 26.40
N TYR A 134 -9.86 34.96 25.41
CA TYR A 134 -10.07 34.33 24.12
C TYR A 134 -8.81 34.27 23.27
N LEU A 135 -7.98 35.31 23.33
CA LEU A 135 -6.66 35.33 22.66
C LEU A 135 -5.71 34.30 23.28
N VAL A 136 -5.71 34.17 24.61
CA VAL A 136 -4.92 33.14 25.30
C VAL A 136 -5.40 31.73 24.90
N LEU A 137 -6.72 31.50 24.88
CA LEU A 137 -7.32 30.23 24.46
C LEU A 137 -6.88 29.87 23.05
N LEU A 138 -6.96 30.79 22.08
CA LEU A 138 -6.50 30.56 20.71
C LEU A 138 -4.99 30.36 20.63
N GLY A 139 -4.22 31.14 21.39
CA GLY A 139 -2.77 31.02 21.46
C GLY A 139 -2.29 29.65 21.99
N VAL A 140 -3.10 28.98 22.81
CA VAL A 140 -2.83 27.62 23.30
C VAL A 140 -3.42 26.56 22.37
N ALA A 141 -4.66 26.77 21.91
CA ALA A 141 -5.36 25.78 21.08
C ALA A 141 -4.69 25.55 19.72
N ALA A 142 -4.20 26.61 19.07
CA ALA A 142 -3.58 26.49 17.75
C ALA A 142 -2.30 25.61 17.76
N PRO A 143 -1.29 25.84 18.64
CA PRO A 143 -0.15 24.91 18.70
C PRO A 143 -0.55 23.52 19.19
N LEU A 144 -1.58 23.39 20.03
CA LEU A 144 -2.06 22.09 20.49
C LEU A 144 -2.62 21.23 19.36
N THR A 145 -3.34 21.83 18.39
CA THR A 145 -3.79 21.13 17.18
C THR A 145 -2.61 20.59 16.37
N ALA A 146 -1.54 21.39 16.22
CA ALA A 146 -0.32 20.99 15.52
C ALA A 146 0.38 19.83 16.23
N VAL A 147 0.48 19.87 17.57
CA VAL A 147 1.06 18.80 18.39
C VAL A 147 0.25 17.50 18.25
N PHE A 148 -1.07 17.54 18.35
CA PHE A 148 -1.90 16.34 18.18
C PHE A 148 -1.82 15.78 16.76
N ARG A 149 -1.79 16.64 15.74
CA ARG A 149 -1.60 16.20 14.36
C ARG A 149 -0.26 15.52 14.14
N TRP A 150 0.81 16.11 14.67
CA TRP A 150 2.13 15.50 14.62
C TRP A 150 2.19 14.17 15.37
N ALA A 151 1.65 14.13 16.59
CA ALA A 151 1.65 12.92 17.41
C ALA A 151 0.82 11.78 16.79
N GLU A 152 -0.33 12.10 16.21
CA GLU A 152 -1.17 11.13 15.47
C GLU A 152 -0.43 10.58 14.27
N ASN A 153 0.15 11.45 13.43
CA ASN A 153 0.91 11.03 12.25
C ASN A 153 2.13 10.19 12.63
N TRP A 154 2.89 10.61 13.66
CA TRP A 154 4.00 9.83 14.18
C TRP A 154 3.55 8.45 14.69
N SER A 155 2.51 8.41 15.53
CA SER A 155 2.02 7.17 16.11
C SER A 155 1.50 6.18 15.08
N SER A 156 0.80 6.67 14.03
CA SER A 156 0.25 5.82 12.97
C SER A 156 1.35 5.19 12.12
N HIS A 157 2.40 5.94 11.76
CA HIS A 157 3.53 5.40 11.02
C HIS A 157 4.41 4.47 11.88
N ASP A 158 4.70 4.82 13.13
CA ASP A 158 5.43 3.94 14.04
C ASP A 158 4.71 2.60 14.24
N PHE A 159 3.39 2.64 14.37
CA PHE A 159 2.54 1.45 14.43
C PHE A 159 2.61 0.63 13.14
N ALA A 160 2.46 1.27 11.98
CA ALA A 160 2.49 0.61 10.69
C ALA A 160 3.86 -0.06 10.44
N TYR A 161 4.98 0.64 10.66
CA TYR A 161 6.31 0.07 10.45
C TYR A 161 6.64 -1.09 11.38
N LYS A 162 6.15 -1.09 12.62
CA LYS A 162 6.29 -2.23 13.52
C LYS A 162 5.56 -3.46 13.01
N ILE A 163 4.33 -3.28 12.51
CA ILE A 163 3.57 -4.37 11.86
C ILE A 163 4.31 -4.89 10.62
N LEU A 164 4.83 -3.99 9.76
CA LEU A 164 5.58 -4.40 8.59
C LEU A 164 6.81 -5.23 8.93
N ALA A 165 7.57 -4.82 9.95
CA ALA A 165 8.74 -5.57 10.42
C ALA A 165 8.33 -6.96 10.90
N GLU A 166 7.26 -7.07 11.68
CA GLU A 166 6.73 -8.35 12.17
C GLU A 166 6.26 -9.24 11.01
N MET A 167 5.53 -8.67 10.04
CA MET A 167 5.06 -9.40 8.86
C MET A 167 6.20 -9.93 8.00
N ARG A 168 7.30 -9.17 7.83
CA ARG A 168 8.49 -9.64 7.11
C ARG A 168 9.16 -10.81 7.82
N ILE A 169 9.29 -10.74 9.14
CA ILE A 169 9.85 -11.82 9.96
C ILE A 169 8.96 -13.07 9.88
N ASP A 170 7.64 -12.91 10.06
CA ASP A 170 6.67 -14.01 9.99
C ASP A 170 6.65 -14.69 8.61
N LEU A 171 6.74 -13.88 7.54
CA LEU A 171 6.85 -14.40 6.18
C LEU A 171 8.14 -15.21 5.98
N TYR A 172 9.28 -14.69 6.43
CA TYR A 172 10.57 -15.39 6.33
C TYR A 172 10.53 -16.73 7.08
N GLN A 173 10.05 -16.74 8.32
CA GLN A 173 9.90 -17.95 9.12
C GLN A 173 8.98 -19.00 8.50
N LYS A 174 7.98 -18.57 7.71
CA LYS A 174 7.10 -19.48 6.97
C LYS A 174 7.71 -19.99 5.66
N LEU A 175 8.58 -19.20 5.03
CA LEU A 175 9.27 -19.60 3.79
C LEU A 175 10.45 -20.53 4.06
N GLU A 176 11.17 -20.34 5.15
CA GLU A 176 12.37 -21.13 5.49
C GLU A 176 12.12 -22.65 5.47
N PRO A 177 11.08 -23.20 6.12
CA PRO A 177 10.81 -24.64 6.09
C PRO A 177 10.38 -25.19 4.72
N LEU A 178 9.98 -24.30 3.80
CA LEU A 178 9.55 -24.66 2.44
C LEU A 178 10.72 -24.68 1.45
N ALA A 179 11.91 -24.22 1.88
CA ALA A 179 13.12 -24.28 1.08
C ALA A 179 13.70 -25.73 1.04
N PRO A 180 14.39 -26.14 -0.07
CA PRO A 180 14.53 -25.41 -1.32
C PRO A 180 13.39 -25.61 -2.31
N ALA A 181 12.58 -26.67 -2.17
CA ALA A 181 11.63 -27.16 -3.18
C ALA A 181 10.63 -26.07 -3.65
N TYR A 182 10.05 -25.34 -2.72
CA TYR A 182 9.09 -24.26 -3.04
C TYR A 182 9.77 -23.06 -3.71
N LEU A 183 10.99 -22.71 -3.27
CA LEU A 183 11.70 -21.53 -3.76
C LEU A 183 12.23 -21.73 -5.18
N VAL A 184 12.71 -22.93 -5.51
CA VAL A 184 13.19 -23.28 -6.86
C VAL A 184 12.09 -23.21 -7.91
N SER A 185 10.84 -23.53 -7.53
CA SER A 185 9.69 -23.49 -8.43
C SER A 185 9.12 -22.07 -8.65
N ARG A 186 9.62 -21.06 -7.96
CA ARG A 186 9.14 -19.67 -8.03
C ARG A 186 10.19 -18.74 -8.62
N LYS A 187 9.74 -17.74 -9.37
CA LYS A 187 10.63 -16.67 -9.82
C LYS A 187 11.07 -15.86 -8.59
N SER A 188 12.36 -15.62 -8.45
CA SER A 188 12.90 -14.79 -7.35
C SER A 188 12.29 -13.39 -7.29
N GLY A 189 11.92 -12.82 -8.44
CA GLY A 189 11.19 -11.56 -8.53
C GLY A 189 9.83 -11.55 -7.84
N ASP A 190 9.06 -12.66 -7.90
CA ASP A 190 7.75 -12.77 -7.23
C ASP A 190 7.90 -12.74 -5.71
N LEU A 191 8.92 -13.41 -5.17
CA LEU A 191 9.22 -13.41 -3.75
C LEU A 191 9.72 -12.04 -3.27
N THR A 192 10.57 -11.40 -4.06
CA THR A 192 11.06 -10.05 -3.75
C THR A 192 9.91 -9.03 -3.76
N SER A 193 8.98 -9.13 -4.71
CA SER A 193 7.77 -8.29 -4.75
C SER A 193 6.89 -8.52 -3.53
N LEU A 194 6.68 -9.77 -3.11
CA LEU A 194 5.90 -10.10 -1.92
C LEU A 194 6.50 -9.49 -0.65
N VAL A 195 7.82 -9.63 -0.44
CA VAL A 195 8.53 -9.10 0.74
C VAL A 195 8.61 -7.56 0.73
N GLY A 196 8.75 -6.98 -0.47
CA GLY A 196 8.85 -5.53 -0.67
C GLY A 196 7.46 -4.89 -0.81
N SER A 197 6.99 -4.77 -2.04
CA SER A 197 5.84 -3.92 -2.39
C SER A 197 4.50 -4.39 -1.82
N ASP A 198 4.27 -5.71 -1.69
CA ASP A 198 2.98 -6.20 -1.19
C ASP A 198 2.86 -5.93 0.31
N ILE A 199 3.91 -6.18 1.08
CA ILE A 199 3.95 -5.84 2.51
C ILE A 199 3.89 -4.32 2.71
N GLU A 200 4.61 -3.51 1.90
CA GLU A 200 4.53 -2.04 1.98
C GLU A 200 3.13 -1.50 1.69
N SER A 201 2.33 -2.19 0.85
CA SER A 201 0.93 -1.81 0.64
C SER A 201 0.09 -1.89 1.92
N VAL A 202 0.48 -2.73 2.87
CA VAL A 202 -0.17 -2.87 4.19
C VAL A 202 0.13 -1.67 5.09
N GLU A 203 1.30 -1.03 4.95
CA GLU A 203 1.61 0.22 5.65
C GLU A 203 0.58 1.30 5.33
N ASN A 204 0.30 1.50 4.04
CA ASN A 204 -0.67 2.50 3.62
C ASN A 204 -2.06 2.26 4.25
N PHE A 205 -2.47 0.99 4.44
CA PHE A 205 -3.71 0.66 5.12
C PHE A 205 -3.68 1.06 6.61
N PHE A 206 -2.63 0.71 7.35
CA PHE A 206 -2.54 0.99 8.78
C PHE A 206 -2.30 2.47 9.07
N ALA A 207 -1.45 3.14 8.30
CA ALA A 207 -1.11 4.55 8.52
C ALA A 207 -2.20 5.51 8.02
N HIS A 208 -2.90 5.20 6.92
CA HIS A 208 -3.74 6.17 6.24
C HIS A 208 -5.22 5.78 6.07
N VAL A 209 -5.62 4.55 6.44
CA VAL A 209 -7.02 4.11 6.29
C VAL A 209 -7.71 3.92 7.62
N ILE A 210 -7.11 3.25 8.60
CA ILE A 210 -7.79 2.89 9.85
C ILE A 210 -8.23 4.12 10.64
N THR A 211 -7.30 5.03 10.95
CA THR A 211 -7.62 6.23 11.76
C THR A 211 -8.60 7.15 11.05
N PRO A 212 -8.42 7.53 9.77
CA PRO A 212 -9.41 8.32 9.05
C PRO A 212 -10.79 7.65 8.95
N ALA A 213 -10.86 6.32 8.73
CA ALA A 213 -12.13 5.61 8.66
C ALA A 213 -12.89 5.65 10.00
N PHE A 214 -12.17 5.45 11.12
CA PHE A 214 -12.75 5.55 12.44
C PHE A 214 -13.26 6.96 12.75
N VAL A 215 -12.44 7.97 12.47
CA VAL A 215 -12.77 9.39 12.66
C VAL A 215 -13.93 9.82 11.77
N ALA A 216 -13.99 9.36 10.51
CA ALA A 216 -15.06 9.66 9.57
C ALA A 216 -16.45 9.19 10.03
N ILE A 217 -16.50 8.21 10.92
CA ILE A 217 -17.75 7.76 11.54
C ILE A 217 -17.99 8.51 12.86
N LEU A 218 -16.99 8.57 13.72
CA LEU A 218 -17.12 9.09 15.07
C LEU A 218 -17.41 10.60 15.10
N ILE A 219 -16.66 11.41 14.37
CA ILE A 219 -16.77 12.86 14.44
C ILE A 219 -18.11 13.37 13.88
N PRO A 220 -18.57 12.99 12.67
CA PRO A 220 -19.88 13.41 12.19
C PRO A 220 -21.01 12.96 13.11
N THR A 221 -20.92 11.74 13.67
CA THR A 221 -21.92 11.26 14.64
C THR A 221 -21.93 12.13 15.89
N ALA A 222 -20.76 12.46 16.45
CA ALA A 222 -20.66 13.34 17.61
C ALA A 222 -21.21 14.73 17.32
N VAL A 223 -20.90 15.29 16.15
CA VAL A 223 -21.42 16.60 15.73
C VAL A 223 -22.94 16.59 15.61
N ILE A 224 -23.53 15.56 14.99
CA ILE A 224 -24.99 15.43 14.89
C ILE A 224 -25.62 15.35 16.30
N VAL A 225 -25.03 14.56 17.21
CA VAL A 225 -25.54 14.45 18.58
C VAL A 225 -25.48 15.79 19.31
N VAL A 226 -24.36 16.52 19.22
CA VAL A 226 -24.21 17.84 19.82
C VAL A 226 -25.26 18.82 19.24
N LEU A 227 -25.39 18.88 17.91
CA LEU A 227 -26.40 19.71 17.27
C LEU A 227 -27.82 19.34 17.66
N ALA A 228 -28.13 18.05 17.80
CA ALA A 228 -29.46 17.59 18.21
C ALA A 228 -29.81 17.98 19.66
N VAL A 229 -28.80 18.08 20.54
CA VAL A 229 -28.95 18.56 21.92
C VAL A 229 -29.18 20.06 21.94
N VAL A 230 -28.47 20.83 21.10
CA VAL A 230 -28.62 22.29 20.98
C VAL A 230 -29.95 22.63 20.28
N SER A 231 -30.19 22.05 19.12
CA SER A 231 -31.43 22.19 18.36
C SER A 231 -31.57 21.00 17.39
N TRP A 232 -32.67 20.25 17.54
CA TRP A 232 -32.93 19.10 16.65
C TRP A 232 -33.06 19.52 15.17
N LEU A 233 -33.47 20.75 14.90
CA LEU A 233 -33.60 21.29 13.55
C LEU A 233 -32.25 21.47 12.88
N LEU A 234 -31.21 21.92 13.62
CA LEU A 234 -29.85 22.05 13.09
C LEU A 234 -29.26 20.68 12.72
N ALA A 235 -29.50 19.65 13.57
CA ALA A 235 -29.11 18.28 13.24
C ALA A 235 -29.83 17.75 11.99
N LEU A 236 -31.13 18.04 11.85
CA LEU A 236 -31.92 17.66 10.67
C LEU A 236 -31.43 18.33 9.40
N VAL A 237 -31.00 19.58 9.47
CA VAL A 237 -30.42 20.32 8.33
C VAL A 237 -29.09 19.73 7.91
N LEU A 238 -28.21 19.33 8.83
CA LEU A 238 -26.89 18.80 8.51
C LEU A 238 -26.96 17.34 8.01
N ALA A 239 -27.88 16.53 8.53
CA ALA A 239 -27.93 15.10 8.28
C ALA A 239 -27.93 14.71 6.77
N PRO A 240 -28.74 15.30 5.88
CA PRO A 240 -28.74 14.95 4.46
C PRO A 240 -27.39 15.19 3.78
N PHE A 241 -26.67 16.24 4.13
CA PHE A 241 -25.34 16.53 3.58
C PHE A 241 -24.32 15.45 4.01
N LEU A 242 -24.34 15.03 5.26
CA LEU A 242 -23.47 13.95 5.74
C LEU A 242 -23.81 12.61 5.08
N VAL A 243 -25.10 12.30 4.88
CA VAL A 243 -25.53 11.08 4.19
C VAL A 243 -25.06 11.10 2.73
N ILE A 244 -25.22 12.23 2.03
CA ILE A 244 -24.74 12.37 0.64
C ILE A 244 -23.21 12.24 0.60
N ALA A 245 -22.48 12.92 1.48
CA ALA A 245 -21.02 12.82 1.55
C ALA A 245 -20.54 11.38 1.81
N ALA A 246 -21.21 10.67 2.74
CA ALA A 246 -20.92 9.28 3.03
C ALA A 246 -21.26 8.33 1.87
N ALA A 247 -22.26 8.65 1.04
CA ALA A 247 -22.66 7.83 -0.10
C ALA A 247 -21.65 7.88 -1.27
N ILE A 248 -20.91 9.00 -1.43
CA ILE A 248 -19.97 9.20 -2.56
C ILE A 248 -18.96 8.06 -2.69
N PRO A 249 -18.21 7.63 -1.66
CA PRO A 249 -17.24 6.55 -1.78
C PRO A 249 -17.87 5.24 -2.24
N PHE A 250 -19.08 4.90 -1.76
CA PHE A 250 -19.77 3.67 -2.12
C PHE A 250 -20.24 3.66 -3.60
N VAL A 251 -20.73 4.80 -4.09
CA VAL A 251 -21.13 4.94 -5.49
C VAL A 251 -19.91 4.91 -6.42
N ALA A 252 -18.82 5.54 -6.00
CA ALA A 252 -17.57 5.65 -6.76
C ALA A 252 -16.72 4.39 -6.73
N GLN A 253 -16.94 3.47 -5.80
CA GLN A 253 -16.09 2.31 -5.53
C GLN A 253 -15.77 1.51 -6.79
N ARG A 254 -16.78 1.11 -7.55
CA ARG A 254 -16.61 0.27 -8.75
C ARG A 254 -15.71 0.92 -9.80
N GLN A 255 -15.89 2.23 -10.01
CA GLN A 255 -15.08 2.98 -10.98
C GLN A 255 -13.63 3.11 -10.51
N THR A 256 -13.43 3.40 -9.23
CA THR A 256 -12.10 3.57 -8.64
C THR A 256 -11.34 2.24 -8.59
N GLU A 257 -12.02 1.13 -8.25
CA GLU A 257 -11.43 -0.20 -8.26
C GLU A 257 -11.01 -0.64 -9.66
N GLY A 258 -11.85 -0.39 -10.67
CA GLY A 258 -11.53 -0.72 -12.07
C GLY A 258 -10.28 0.04 -12.54
N LEU A 259 -10.25 1.36 -12.36
CA LEU A 259 -9.09 2.18 -12.72
C LEU A 259 -7.82 1.78 -11.94
N GLY A 260 -7.96 1.44 -10.65
CA GLY A 260 -6.85 0.97 -9.82
C GLY A 260 -6.28 -0.36 -10.30
N TRP A 261 -7.15 -1.27 -10.74
CA TRP A 261 -6.73 -2.55 -11.32
C TRP A 261 -5.97 -2.35 -12.63
N ASP A 262 -6.55 -1.58 -13.57
CA ASP A 262 -5.92 -1.29 -14.86
C ASP A 262 -4.55 -0.63 -14.69
N MET A 263 -4.44 0.30 -13.72
CA MET A 263 -3.19 0.97 -13.40
C MET A 263 -2.12 -0.01 -12.89
N ARG A 264 -2.48 -0.95 -12.00
CA ARG A 264 -1.54 -1.97 -11.49
C ARG A 264 -1.09 -2.91 -12.60
N THR A 265 -2.01 -3.34 -13.46
CA THR A 265 -1.71 -4.23 -14.59
C THR A 265 -0.74 -3.56 -15.55
N GLN A 266 -1.03 -2.32 -15.98
CA GLN A 266 -0.14 -1.59 -16.90
C GLN A 266 1.24 -1.29 -16.28
N LEU A 267 1.31 -1.01 -14.98
CA LEU A 267 2.59 -0.84 -14.30
C LEU A 267 3.37 -2.15 -14.24
N GLY A 268 2.69 -3.27 -13.98
CA GLY A 268 3.30 -4.60 -14.02
C GLY A 268 3.89 -4.93 -15.39
N ASP A 269 3.12 -4.68 -16.46
CA ASP A 269 3.55 -4.92 -17.85
C ASP A 269 4.73 -4.02 -18.25
N LEU A 270 4.72 -2.75 -17.82
CA LEU A 270 5.84 -1.82 -18.04
C LEU A 270 7.10 -2.30 -17.32
N ASN A 271 6.97 -2.65 -16.05
CA ASN A 271 8.09 -3.12 -15.24
C ASN A 271 8.69 -4.42 -15.81
N ALA A 272 7.83 -5.39 -16.19
CA ALA A 272 8.29 -6.62 -16.82
C ALA A 272 9.07 -6.34 -18.10
N TYR A 273 8.54 -5.47 -18.97
CA TYR A 273 9.21 -5.09 -20.22
C TYR A 273 10.59 -4.43 -20.01
N VAL A 274 10.69 -3.55 -19.00
CA VAL A 274 11.94 -2.90 -18.63
C VAL A 274 12.96 -3.91 -18.08
N VAL A 275 12.50 -4.78 -17.17
CA VAL A 275 13.36 -5.82 -16.56
C VAL A 275 13.87 -6.79 -17.64
N ASP A 276 13.00 -7.25 -18.54
CA ASP A 276 13.40 -8.11 -19.66
C ASP A 276 14.43 -7.42 -20.57
N GLY A 277 14.27 -6.10 -20.80
CA GLY A 277 15.25 -5.31 -21.56
C GLY A 277 16.60 -5.20 -20.88
N ILE A 278 16.63 -5.05 -19.55
CA ILE A 278 17.88 -4.98 -18.78
C ILE A 278 18.57 -6.36 -18.74
N GLN A 279 17.81 -7.43 -18.54
CA GLN A 279 18.34 -8.79 -18.50
C GLN A 279 18.88 -9.22 -19.86
N GLY A 280 18.17 -8.87 -20.94
CA GLY A 280 18.56 -9.12 -22.33
C GLY A 280 19.39 -7.99 -22.99
N ILE A 281 20.07 -7.15 -22.20
CA ILE A 281 20.75 -5.97 -22.75
C ILE A 281 21.83 -6.31 -23.78
N ARG A 282 22.47 -7.47 -23.67
CA ARG A 282 23.48 -7.94 -24.62
C ARG A 282 22.86 -8.22 -25.98
N GLU A 283 21.70 -8.86 -26.00
CA GLU A 283 20.91 -9.15 -27.18
C GLU A 283 20.39 -7.88 -27.83
N VAL A 284 19.85 -6.97 -27.01
CA VAL A 284 19.38 -5.64 -27.47
C VAL A 284 20.49 -4.88 -28.17
N VAL A 285 21.71 -4.89 -27.61
CA VAL A 285 22.86 -4.22 -28.21
C VAL A 285 23.37 -5.00 -29.45
N ALA A 286 23.40 -6.33 -29.39
CA ALA A 286 23.90 -7.16 -30.48
C ALA A 286 23.02 -7.06 -31.76
N PHE A 287 21.70 -6.89 -31.58
CA PHE A 287 20.74 -6.77 -32.69
C PHE A 287 20.37 -5.32 -33.03
N ASP A 288 20.98 -4.31 -32.38
CA ASP A 288 20.68 -2.88 -32.55
C ASP A 288 19.20 -2.52 -32.31
N ASP A 289 18.53 -3.25 -31.39
CA ASP A 289 17.11 -3.09 -31.05
C ASP A 289 16.86 -1.95 -30.02
N GLY A 290 17.91 -1.23 -29.60
CA GLY A 290 17.86 -0.17 -28.60
C GLY A 290 16.82 0.93 -28.88
N PRO A 291 16.81 1.51 -30.12
CA PRO A 291 15.82 2.55 -30.46
C PRO A 291 14.36 2.08 -30.38
N GLU A 292 14.06 0.87 -30.85
CA GLU A 292 12.70 0.31 -30.81
C GLU A 292 12.26 0.02 -29.37
N ARG A 293 13.13 -0.55 -28.55
CA ARG A 293 12.86 -0.79 -27.13
C ARG A 293 12.64 0.52 -26.36
N THR A 294 13.41 1.55 -26.67
CA THR A 294 13.21 2.87 -26.06
C THR A 294 11.85 3.45 -26.43
N ALA A 295 11.48 3.40 -27.70
CA ALA A 295 10.19 3.90 -28.19
C ALA A 295 9.00 3.13 -27.57
N GLU A 296 9.13 1.81 -27.41
CA GLU A 296 8.09 0.99 -26.77
C GLU A 296 7.99 1.28 -25.26
N THR A 297 9.12 1.45 -24.58
CA THR A 297 9.16 1.84 -23.16
C THR A 297 8.48 3.19 -22.95
N ASP A 298 8.77 4.17 -23.81
CA ASP A 298 8.16 5.50 -23.79
C ASP A 298 6.65 5.42 -24.02
N ARG A 299 6.19 4.68 -25.03
CA ARG A 299 4.77 4.47 -25.31
C ARG A 299 4.02 3.86 -24.13
N ARG A 300 4.56 2.80 -23.50
CA ARG A 300 3.97 2.15 -22.31
C ARG A 300 4.01 3.09 -21.11
N GLY A 301 5.09 3.85 -20.93
CA GLY A 301 5.22 4.84 -19.88
C GLY A 301 4.16 5.93 -19.97
N TRP A 302 3.94 6.50 -21.16
CA TRP A 302 2.89 7.49 -21.40
C TRP A 302 1.48 6.93 -21.24
N SER A 303 1.25 5.69 -21.67
CA SER A 303 -0.05 5.00 -21.45
C SER A 303 -0.36 4.86 -19.96
N TYR A 304 0.60 4.39 -19.18
CA TYR A 304 0.48 4.31 -17.72
C TYR A 304 0.28 5.68 -17.08
N ALA A 305 1.05 6.69 -17.48
CA ALA A 305 0.93 8.05 -16.96
C ALA A 305 -0.46 8.65 -17.21
N ALA A 306 -1.01 8.45 -18.42
CA ALA A 306 -2.36 8.92 -18.76
C ALA A 306 -3.44 8.25 -17.88
N LEU A 307 -3.31 6.94 -17.64
CA LEU A 307 -4.22 6.19 -16.77
C LEU A 307 -4.11 6.66 -15.31
N ARG A 308 -2.89 6.87 -14.83
CA ARG A 308 -2.63 7.41 -13.48
C ARG A 308 -3.23 8.81 -13.29
N VAL A 309 -3.09 9.69 -14.28
CA VAL A 309 -3.71 11.02 -14.24
C VAL A 309 -5.24 10.91 -14.20
N ARG A 310 -5.83 9.98 -14.97
CA ARG A 310 -7.28 9.74 -14.92
C ARG A 310 -7.73 9.26 -13.56
N PHE A 311 -7.01 8.32 -12.94
CA PHE A 311 -7.28 7.83 -11.59
C PHE A 311 -7.22 8.96 -10.55
N LEU A 312 -6.14 9.77 -10.57
CA LEU A 312 -5.96 10.88 -9.65
C LEU A 312 -7.02 11.98 -9.83
N LYS A 313 -7.41 12.29 -11.08
CA LYS A 313 -8.52 13.23 -11.36
C LYS A 313 -9.84 12.74 -10.77
N THR A 314 -10.13 11.44 -10.89
CA THR A 314 -11.34 10.85 -10.31
C THR A 314 -11.33 10.96 -8.78
N GLN A 315 -10.21 10.65 -8.13
CA GLN A 315 -10.06 10.79 -6.68
C GLN A 315 -10.19 12.25 -6.23
N ALA A 316 -9.52 13.18 -6.93
CA ALA A 316 -9.59 14.61 -6.62
C ALA A 316 -11.03 15.17 -6.76
N LEU A 317 -11.77 14.71 -7.77
CA LEU A 317 -13.17 15.08 -7.94
C LEU A 317 -14.04 14.59 -6.77
N HIS A 318 -13.88 13.34 -6.35
CA HIS A 318 -14.62 12.81 -5.20
C HIS A 318 -14.28 13.58 -3.90
N ALA A 319 -13.02 13.89 -3.66
CA ALA A 319 -12.59 14.68 -2.52
C ALA A 319 -13.22 16.10 -2.55
N ALA A 320 -13.15 16.76 -3.70
CA ALA A 320 -13.75 18.11 -3.88
C ALA A 320 -15.28 18.09 -3.70
N LEU A 321 -15.97 17.04 -4.16
CA LEU A 321 -17.40 16.89 -3.94
C LEU A 321 -17.75 16.74 -2.46
N ILE A 322 -17.01 15.89 -1.73
CA ILE A 322 -17.21 15.67 -0.29
C ILE A 322 -16.97 16.98 0.47
N GLU A 323 -15.87 17.70 0.19
CA GLU A 323 -15.57 19.00 0.78
C GLU A 323 -16.65 20.02 0.49
N SER A 324 -17.11 20.13 -0.76
CA SER A 324 -18.15 21.08 -1.16
C SER A 324 -19.48 20.80 -0.45
N ILE A 325 -19.89 19.52 -0.40
CA ILE A 325 -21.14 19.12 0.25
C ILE A 325 -21.08 19.40 1.76
N THR A 326 -19.98 19.09 2.42
CA THR A 326 -19.81 19.36 3.85
C THR A 326 -19.75 20.85 4.15
N ALA A 327 -19.09 21.65 3.30
CA ALA A 327 -19.06 23.10 3.42
C ALA A 327 -20.47 23.72 3.26
N ILE A 328 -21.24 23.29 2.25
CA ILE A 328 -22.62 23.71 2.05
C ILE A 328 -23.50 23.33 3.26
N GLY A 329 -23.30 22.10 3.78
CA GLY A 329 -23.97 21.65 4.99
C GLY A 329 -23.69 22.55 6.19
N GLY A 330 -22.42 22.90 6.40
CA GLY A 330 -22.02 23.83 7.46
C GLY A 330 -22.62 25.22 7.30
N LEU A 331 -22.60 25.79 6.08
CA LEU A 331 -23.24 27.07 5.77
C LEU A 331 -24.75 27.02 5.99
N SER A 332 -25.42 25.93 5.66
CA SER A 332 -26.84 25.71 5.88
C SER A 332 -27.19 25.74 7.38
N VAL A 333 -26.36 25.02 8.19
CA VAL A 333 -26.51 25.04 9.66
C VAL A 333 -26.36 26.45 10.23
N LEU A 334 -25.32 27.19 9.80
CA LEU A 334 -25.10 28.58 10.22
C LEU A 334 -26.29 29.47 9.83
N THR A 335 -26.78 29.35 8.60
CA THR A 335 -27.92 30.17 8.11
C THR A 335 -29.18 29.90 8.92
N VAL A 336 -29.48 28.61 9.16
CA VAL A 336 -30.67 28.24 9.96
C VAL A 336 -30.48 28.61 11.43
N GLY A 337 -29.27 28.47 11.98
CA GLY A 337 -28.96 28.90 13.34
C GLY A 337 -29.20 30.42 13.54
N VAL A 338 -28.70 31.27 12.61
CA VAL A 338 -28.95 32.71 12.63
C VAL A 338 -30.46 33.00 12.52
N TRP A 339 -31.18 32.27 11.67
CA TRP A 339 -32.63 32.44 11.53
C TRP A 339 -33.39 32.07 12.83
N LEU A 340 -33.00 30.98 13.51
CA LEU A 340 -33.58 30.56 14.80
C LEU A 340 -33.34 31.61 15.89
N ILE A 341 -32.14 32.19 15.97
CA ILE A 341 -31.80 33.26 16.90
C ILE A 341 -32.64 34.49 16.60
N ALA A 342 -32.76 34.91 15.32
CA ALA A 342 -33.54 36.06 14.93
C ALA A 342 -35.04 35.95 15.26
N ASN A 343 -35.59 34.71 15.26
CA ASN A 343 -36.98 34.44 15.63
C ASN A 343 -37.18 34.22 17.14
N GLY A 344 -36.11 34.21 17.93
CA GLY A 344 -36.19 33.98 19.37
C GLY A 344 -36.39 32.50 19.78
N ASP A 345 -36.22 31.57 18.82
CA ASP A 345 -36.34 30.10 19.04
C ASP A 345 -35.04 29.48 19.61
N MET A 346 -33.95 30.25 19.64
CA MET A 346 -32.65 29.85 20.17
C MET A 346 -31.93 31.01 20.82
N ASP A 347 -31.25 30.79 21.95
CA ASP A 347 -30.45 31.83 22.61
C ASP A 347 -29.12 32.03 21.88
N THR A 348 -28.64 33.31 21.86
CA THR A 348 -27.33 33.68 21.30
C THR A 348 -26.15 33.01 22.04
N ALA A 349 -26.37 32.46 23.22
CA ALA A 349 -25.37 31.72 23.99
C ALA A 349 -25.27 30.22 23.61
N GLN A 350 -26.26 29.70 22.90
CA GLN A 350 -26.27 28.33 22.35
C GLN A 350 -25.62 28.25 20.97
#